data_24adbea2256d53fc0ca6af3f4981872f
#
_entry.id   24adbea2256d53fc0ca6af3f4981872f
#
_cell.length_a   1.000
_cell.length_b   1.000
_cell.length_c   1.000
_cell.angle_alpha   90.00
_cell.angle_beta   90.00
_cell.angle_gamma   90.00
#
_symmetry.space_group_name_H-M   'P 1'
#
loop_
_entity.id
_entity.type
_entity.pdbx_description
1 polymer ?
#
loop_
_entity_poly.entity_id
_entity_poly.type
_entity_poly.pdbx_seq_one_letter_code
_entity_poly.pdbx_strand_id
1 'polypeptide(L)'
;MAQPMTRIAQLLLLTSIVLVPSPGFAQLADGPVVYGHHHLNVTNIDAHKKFWADTLGGTVARIGTDNREVVRIPGVWIFLRMQTPTAGSKGSTADHIAFSVPNLQATLDKVKANGFRVATAQESPASYNVEGEIAHPGPGTSLGFVFGPDDVKVELLETKDQTEPVKLHHIHFMGDQNSAMRDWYVKTFGATAAGGGPNAAFLTANLPGVRLNFSPVMTAPAPTTGRAYDHIGFEVKNLADLLAKLEAQGIKPAQPLRHNDVLNINLAFVTDPWGTSIELTEGLSNLR
;
A
#
# COMPACT_ATOMS: atom_id res chain seq x y z
N MET A 1 -13.47 64.38 -45.18
CA MET A 1 -13.29 62.95 -45.37
C MET A 1 -12.71 62.39 -44.04
N ALA A 2 -13.55 61.76 -43.24
CA ALA A 2 -13.13 61.20 -41.95
C ALA A 2 -13.00 59.68 -42.11
N GLN A 3 -11.84 59.14 -41.71
CA GLN A 3 -11.60 57.69 -41.70
C GLN A 3 -12.17 57.06 -40.42
N PRO A 4 -12.73 55.86 -40.48
CA PRO A 4 -13.22 55.15 -39.28
C PRO A 4 -12.09 54.46 -38.58
N MET A 5 -11.97 54.70 -37.27
CA MET A 5 -11.10 53.93 -36.34
C MET A 5 -11.71 52.55 -36.03
N THR A 6 -11.04 51.49 -36.50
CA THR A 6 -11.40 50.09 -36.17
C THR A 6 -10.90 49.79 -34.76
N ARG A 7 -11.81 49.56 -33.80
CA ARG A 7 -11.49 49.05 -32.46
C ARG A 7 -11.32 47.55 -32.54
N ILE A 8 -10.09 47.08 -32.31
CA ILE A 8 -9.80 45.64 -32.10
C ILE A 8 -10.15 45.31 -30.63
N ALA A 9 -11.20 44.52 -30.46
CA ALA A 9 -11.54 43.96 -29.16
C ALA A 9 -10.60 42.76 -28.88
N GLN A 10 -9.68 42.93 -27.93
CA GLN A 10 -8.90 41.81 -27.41
C GLN A 10 -9.79 40.94 -26.51
N LEU A 11 -10.06 39.73 -26.97
CA LEU A 11 -10.75 38.71 -26.21
C LEU A 11 -9.72 38.08 -25.26
N LEU A 12 -9.77 38.43 -23.97
CA LEU A 12 -9.01 37.76 -22.93
C LEU A 12 -9.65 36.38 -22.68
N LEU A 13 -8.98 35.34 -23.16
CA LEU A 13 -9.32 33.95 -22.82
C LEU A 13 -8.84 33.69 -21.38
N LEU A 14 -9.74 33.75 -20.41
CA LEU A 14 -9.50 33.26 -19.07
C LEU A 14 -9.50 31.73 -19.13
N THR A 15 -8.33 31.13 -19.21
CA THR A 15 -8.15 29.69 -18.97
C THR A 15 -8.33 29.42 -17.47
N SER A 16 -9.52 28.96 -17.11
CA SER A 16 -9.77 28.39 -15.78
C SER A 16 -8.91 27.13 -15.64
N ILE A 17 -7.84 27.20 -14.85
CA ILE A 17 -7.11 26.02 -14.40
C ILE A 17 -8.06 25.29 -13.45
N VAL A 18 -8.72 24.24 -13.96
CA VAL A 18 -9.41 23.28 -13.12
C VAL A 18 -8.31 22.50 -12.39
N LEU A 19 -8.07 22.83 -11.13
CA LEU A 19 -7.32 21.98 -10.26
C LEU A 19 -8.12 20.66 -10.10
N VAL A 20 -7.75 19.66 -10.87
CA VAL A 20 -8.21 18.30 -10.63
C VAL A 20 -7.55 17.88 -9.31
N PRO A 21 -8.31 17.59 -8.24
CA PRO A 21 -7.71 17.10 -7.03
C PRO A 21 -6.97 15.79 -7.35
N SER A 22 -5.68 15.73 -7.04
CA SER A 22 -4.91 14.49 -7.14
C SER A 22 -5.65 13.42 -6.31
N PRO A 23 -5.79 12.18 -6.81
CA PRO A 23 -6.43 11.10 -6.05
C PRO A 23 -5.75 10.98 -4.69
N GLY A 24 -6.54 11.23 -3.65
CA GLY A 24 -6.02 11.53 -2.33
C GLY A 24 -5.42 10.32 -1.63
N PHE A 25 -4.21 10.50 -1.13
CA PHE A 25 -3.78 9.76 0.05
C PHE A 25 -4.76 10.06 1.19
N ALA A 26 -5.02 9.07 2.07
CA ALA A 26 -5.73 9.33 3.32
C ALA A 26 -4.99 10.46 4.04
N GLN A 27 -5.75 11.44 4.51
CA GLN A 27 -5.18 12.60 5.16
C GLN A 27 -5.40 12.49 6.67
N LEU A 28 -4.54 13.09 7.45
CA LEU A 28 -4.71 13.17 8.91
C LEU A 28 -6.02 13.87 9.35
N ALA A 29 -6.74 14.50 8.42
CA ALA A 29 -8.11 14.94 8.61
C ALA A 29 -9.09 13.76 8.76
N ASP A 30 -8.77 12.59 8.18
CA ASP A 30 -9.63 11.39 8.20
C ASP A 30 -9.48 10.59 9.50
N GLY A 31 -8.41 10.83 10.26
CA GLY A 31 -8.17 10.17 11.55
C GLY A 31 -6.80 10.48 12.14
N PRO A 32 -6.57 10.12 13.40
CA PRO A 32 -5.27 10.36 14.07
C PRO A 32 -4.17 9.42 13.57
N VAL A 33 -4.54 8.30 12.96
CA VAL A 33 -3.66 7.31 12.31
C VAL A 33 -4.26 7.01 10.95
N VAL A 34 -3.47 7.14 9.90
CA VAL A 34 -3.87 6.84 8.53
C VAL A 34 -2.80 5.99 7.86
N TYR A 35 -3.15 5.32 6.76
CA TYR A 35 -2.17 4.57 6.01
C TYR A 35 -1.19 5.49 5.29
N GLY A 36 0.10 5.13 5.29
CA GLY A 36 1.18 5.95 4.72
C GLY A 36 1.95 5.25 3.60
N HIS A 37 2.62 4.15 3.89
CA HIS A 37 3.57 3.58 2.95
C HIS A 37 3.82 2.07 3.11
N HIS A 38 4.41 1.48 2.06
CA HIS A 38 5.12 0.21 2.09
C HIS A 38 6.63 0.46 1.99
N HIS A 39 7.42 -0.33 2.69
CA HIS A 39 8.87 -0.30 2.58
C HIS A 39 9.39 -1.66 2.14
N LEU A 40 10.12 -1.66 1.02
CA LEU A 40 10.66 -2.86 0.41
C LEU A 40 12.19 -2.88 0.50
N ASN A 41 12.75 -4.01 0.92
CA ASN A 41 14.15 -4.32 0.69
C ASN A 41 14.30 -4.87 -0.73
N VAL A 42 15.24 -4.32 -1.49
CA VAL A 42 15.36 -4.60 -2.92
C VAL A 42 16.81 -4.87 -3.33
N THR A 43 17.01 -5.81 -4.25
CA THR A 43 18.30 -6.07 -4.86
C THR A 43 18.57 -5.17 -6.07
N ASN A 44 17.50 -4.61 -6.68
CA ASN A 44 17.61 -3.76 -7.88
C ASN A 44 16.44 -2.76 -7.94
N ILE A 45 16.73 -1.48 -7.71
CA ILE A 45 15.73 -0.40 -7.74
C ILE A 45 15.09 -0.25 -9.12
N ASP A 46 15.86 -0.37 -10.22
CA ASP A 46 15.31 -0.19 -11.57
C ASP A 46 14.35 -1.32 -11.95
N ALA A 47 14.62 -2.56 -11.51
CA ALA A 47 13.69 -3.67 -11.68
C ALA A 47 12.36 -3.41 -10.92
N HIS A 48 12.42 -2.87 -9.71
CA HIS A 48 11.24 -2.49 -8.95
C HIS A 48 10.49 -1.31 -9.57
N LYS A 49 11.18 -0.28 -10.09
CA LYS A 49 10.53 0.81 -10.83
C LYS A 49 9.82 0.27 -12.08
N LYS A 50 10.47 -0.63 -12.83
CA LYS A 50 9.83 -1.30 -13.98
C LYS A 50 8.57 -2.05 -13.56
N PHE A 51 8.57 -2.74 -12.41
CA PHE A 51 7.39 -3.44 -11.91
C PHE A 51 6.29 -2.47 -11.44
N TRP A 52 6.60 -1.59 -10.50
CA TRP A 52 5.62 -0.75 -9.84
C TRP A 52 5.11 0.40 -10.72
N ALA A 53 6.00 1.04 -11.51
CA ALA A 53 5.64 2.18 -12.35
C ALA A 53 5.30 1.74 -13.77
N ASP A 54 6.24 1.15 -14.52
CA ASP A 54 6.04 0.89 -15.94
C ASP A 54 4.99 -0.21 -16.16
N THR A 55 4.96 -1.24 -15.29
CA THR A 55 4.03 -2.37 -15.43
C THR A 55 2.69 -2.10 -14.78
N LEU A 56 2.66 -1.73 -13.50
CA LEU A 56 1.41 -1.53 -12.77
C LEU A 56 0.81 -0.13 -12.92
N GLY A 57 1.59 0.88 -13.33
CA GLY A 57 1.09 2.23 -13.59
C GLY A 57 1.25 3.21 -12.43
N GLY A 58 2.12 2.91 -11.46
CA GLY A 58 2.58 3.87 -10.47
C GLY A 58 3.41 5.00 -11.10
N THR A 59 3.72 6.01 -10.33
CA THR A 59 4.54 7.16 -10.76
C THR A 59 5.81 7.24 -9.93
N VAL A 60 6.97 7.33 -10.57
CA VAL A 60 8.24 7.59 -9.87
C VAL A 60 8.26 9.05 -9.44
N ALA A 61 8.52 9.29 -8.17
CA ALA A 61 8.69 10.61 -7.59
C ALA A 61 10.06 10.70 -6.89
N ARG A 62 10.55 11.92 -6.72
CA ARG A 62 11.78 12.21 -5.97
C ARG A 62 11.43 13.02 -4.73
N ILE A 63 11.93 12.57 -3.58
CA ILE A 63 11.63 13.17 -2.28
C ILE A 63 12.91 13.34 -1.46
N GLY A 64 12.81 14.16 -0.41
CA GLY A 64 13.90 14.40 0.51
C GLY A 64 15.03 15.26 -0.08
N THR A 65 15.96 15.63 0.78
CA THR A 65 17.12 16.46 0.39
C THR A 65 18.14 15.70 -0.46
N ASP A 66 18.10 14.36 -0.45
CA ASP A 66 18.93 13.46 -1.25
C ASP A 66 18.30 13.05 -2.59
N ASN A 67 17.11 13.58 -2.91
CA ASN A 67 16.38 13.26 -4.15
C ASN A 67 16.15 11.75 -4.36
N ARG A 68 15.93 10.98 -3.29
CA ARG A 68 15.66 9.55 -3.39
C ARG A 68 14.41 9.26 -4.19
N GLU A 69 14.47 8.22 -4.99
CA GLU A 69 13.32 7.78 -5.79
C GLU A 69 12.40 6.89 -4.96
N VAL A 70 11.11 7.16 -5.09
CA VAL A 70 10.02 6.38 -4.51
C VAL A 70 8.96 6.15 -5.58
N VAL A 71 8.13 5.13 -5.44
CA VAL A 71 6.97 4.96 -6.32
C VAL A 71 5.71 5.41 -5.59
N ARG A 72 4.91 6.23 -6.26
CA ARG A 72 3.58 6.64 -5.81
C ARG A 72 2.53 5.83 -6.55
N ILE A 73 1.65 5.20 -5.79
CA ILE A 73 0.39 4.65 -6.29
C ILE A 73 -0.73 5.35 -5.51
N PRO A 74 -1.89 5.67 -6.12
CA PRO A 74 -3.02 6.22 -5.39
C PRO A 74 -3.30 5.44 -4.10
N GLY A 75 -3.20 6.15 -2.96
CA GLY A 75 -3.36 5.60 -1.61
C GLY A 75 -2.08 5.16 -0.91
N VAL A 76 -0.91 5.10 -1.58
CA VAL A 76 0.30 4.60 -0.93
C VAL A 76 1.60 5.09 -1.55
N TRP A 77 2.62 5.29 -0.71
CA TRP A 77 4.01 5.40 -1.12
C TRP A 77 4.70 4.04 -1.04
N ILE A 78 5.55 3.71 -2.00
CA ILE A 78 6.41 2.52 -1.98
C ILE A 78 7.85 2.98 -1.91
N PHE A 79 8.48 2.78 -0.76
CA PHE A 79 9.89 3.06 -0.53
C PHE A 79 10.72 1.85 -0.92
N LEU A 80 11.83 2.09 -1.63
CA LEU A 80 12.76 1.07 -2.11
C LEU A 80 14.11 1.26 -1.42
N ARG A 81 14.52 0.29 -0.60
CA ARG A 81 15.81 0.32 0.09
C ARG A 81 16.74 -0.73 -0.49
N MET A 82 17.89 -0.29 -1.01
CA MET A 82 18.94 -1.21 -1.46
C MET A 82 19.44 -2.05 -0.29
N GLN A 83 18.88 -3.24 -0.15
CA GLN A 83 19.24 -4.24 0.83
C GLN A 83 18.75 -5.59 0.31
N THR A 84 19.64 -6.59 0.22
CA THR A 84 19.24 -7.94 -0.17
C THR A 84 18.25 -8.51 0.84
N PRO A 85 17.02 -8.85 0.44
CA PRO A 85 16.05 -9.44 1.35
C PRO A 85 16.43 -10.87 1.72
N THR A 86 16.02 -11.29 2.92
CA THR A 86 16.24 -12.67 3.41
C THR A 86 15.29 -13.67 2.75
N ALA A 87 14.14 -13.22 2.26
CA ALA A 87 13.16 -13.99 1.51
C ALA A 87 12.13 -13.05 0.85
N GLY A 88 11.28 -13.59 -0.03
CA GLY A 88 10.12 -12.89 -0.58
C GLY A 88 9.06 -12.55 0.49
N SER A 89 7.98 -11.89 0.10
CA SER A 89 6.92 -11.50 1.06
C SER A 89 6.00 -12.65 1.44
N LYS A 90 5.72 -13.58 0.53
CA LYS A 90 4.84 -14.74 0.76
C LYS A 90 5.28 -15.53 1.99
N GLY A 91 4.32 -15.85 2.85
CA GLY A 91 4.56 -16.61 4.09
C GLY A 91 5.06 -15.78 5.26
N SER A 92 5.08 -14.44 5.15
CA SER A 92 5.25 -13.55 6.29
C SER A 92 3.91 -13.12 6.88
N THR A 93 3.95 -12.44 8.03
CA THR A 93 2.76 -11.90 8.69
C THR A 93 2.02 -10.89 7.82
N ALA A 94 2.71 -10.08 7.01
CA ALA A 94 2.14 -9.27 5.92
C ALA A 94 2.48 -9.95 4.59
N ASP A 95 1.70 -10.97 4.22
CA ASP A 95 1.97 -11.89 3.09
C ASP A 95 2.01 -11.18 1.76
N HIS A 96 1.05 -10.28 1.51
CA HIS A 96 0.97 -9.53 0.27
C HIS A 96 0.25 -8.19 0.39
N ILE A 97 0.51 -7.37 -0.61
CA ILE A 97 -0.15 -6.10 -0.84
C ILE A 97 -1.15 -6.30 -1.97
N ALA A 98 -2.33 -5.73 -1.84
CA ALA A 98 -3.35 -5.82 -2.87
C ALA A 98 -3.66 -4.47 -3.50
N PHE A 99 -3.81 -4.47 -4.81
CA PHE A 99 -4.21 -3.30 -5.59
C PHE A 99 -5.43 -3.63 -6.44
N SER A 100 -6.27 -2.63 -6.69
CA SER A 100 -7.32 -2.71 -7.68
C SER A 100 -6.86 -2.17 -9.04
N VAL A 101 -7.35 -2.80 -10.10
CA VAL A 101 -7.08 -2.43 -11.50
C VAL A 101 -8.37 -2.46 -12.30
N PRO A 102 -8.53 -1.62 -13.34
CA PRO A 102 -9.77 -1.56 -14.11
C PRO A 102 -10.01 -2.79 -15.01
N ASN A 103 -8.94 -3.46 -15.44
CA ASN A 103 -9.00 -4.66 -16.29
C ASN A 103 -7.90 -5.62 -15.87
N LEU A 104 -8.31 -6.68 -15.16
CA LEU A 104 -7.38 -7.64 -14.60
C LEU A 104 -6.62 -8.42 -15.68
N GLN A 105 -7.33 -8.94 -16.70
CA GLN A 105 -6.68 -9.72 -17.77
C GLN A 105 -5.62 -8.91 -18.50
N ALA A 106 -5.93 -7.68 -18.90
CA ALA A 106 -4.96 -6.81 -19.57
C ALA A 106 -3.76 -6.48 -18.68
N THR A 107 -3.98 -6.35 -17.36
CA THR A 107 -2.88 -6.13 -16.40
C THR A 107 -2.00 -7.35 -16.25
N LEU A 108 -2.58 -8.56 -16.14
CA LEU A 108 -1.81 -9.82 -16.08
C LEU A 108 -1.00 -10.04 -17.36
N ASP A 109 -1.58 -9.75 -18.54
CA ASP A 109 -0.86 -9.83 -19.81
C ASP A 109 0.31 -8.86 -19.87
N LYS A 110 0.14 -7.64 -19.36
CA LYS A 110 1.22 -6.65 -19.27
C LYS A 110 2.32 -7.09 -18.29
N VAL A 111 1.95 -7.69 -17.15
CA VAL A 111 2.90 -8.27 -16.17
C VAL A 111 3.78 -9.31 -16.86
N LYS A 112 3.18 -10.27 -17.59
CA LYS A 112 3.91 -11.30 -18.34
C LYS A 112 4.79 -10.71 -19.45
N ALA A 113 4.26 -9.77 -20.22
CA ALA A 113 4.99 -9.11 -21.30
C ALA A 113 6.23 -8.36 -20.80
N ASN A 114 6.20 -7.85 -19.56
CA ASN A 114 7.34 -7.20 -18.92
C ASN A 114 8.30 -8.17 -18.21
N GLY A 115 8.04 -9.49 -18.29
CA GLY A 115 8.91 -10.54 -17.75
C GLY A 115 8.70 -10.86 -16.28
N PHE A 116 7.56 -10.45 -15.70
CA PHE A 116 7.21 -10.79 -14.33
C PHE A 116 6.28 -12.00 -14.27
N ARG A 117 6.32 -12.70 -13.14
CA ARG A 117 5.59 -13.96 -12.96
C ARG A 117 4.16 -13.72 -12.48
N VAL A 118 3.21 -14.41 -13.09
CA VAL A 118 1.84 -14.57 -12.59
C VAL A 118 1.76 -15.91 -11.85
N ALA A 119 1.03 -15.96 -10.74
CA ALA A 119 0.83 -17.17 -9.99
C ALA A 119 0.00 -18.19 -10.78
N THR A 120 0.32 -19.46 -10.60
CA THR A 120 -0.45 -20.56 -11.17
C THR A 120 -1.70 -20.86 -10.34
N ALA A 121 -2.63 -21.64 -10.89
CA ALA A 121 -3.83 -22.09 -10.17
C ALA A 121 -3.47 -22.82 -8.86
N GLN A 122 -2.39 -23.59 -8.84
CA GLN A 122 -1.92 -24.33 -7.66
C GLN A 122 -1.39 -23.44 -6.54
N GLU A 123 -1.00 -22.21 -6.88
CA GLU A 123 -0.52 -21.20 -5.91
C GLU A 123 -1.66 -20.34 -5.35
N SER A 124 -2.84 -20.42 -5.93
CA SER A 124 -4.06 -19.79 -5.42
C SER A 124 -4.67 -20.59 -4.27
N PRO A 125 -5.43 -19.96 -3.35
CA PRO A 125 -6.17 -20.72 -2.34
C PRO A 125 -7.07 -21.79 -2.95
N ALA A 126 -7.03 -23.01 -2.41
CA ALA A 126 -7.76 -24.16 -2.95
C ALA A 126 -9.30 -23.99 -2.96
N SER A 127 -9.81 -23.02 -2.19
CA SER A 127 -11.23 -22.67 -2.15
C SER A 127 -11.66 -21.75 -3.31
N TYR A 128 -10.72 -21.25 -4.11
CA TYR A 128 -11.05 -20.36 -5.22
C TYR A 128 -11.28 -21.17 -6.50
N ASN A 129 -12.32 -20.80 -7.25
CA ASN A 129 -12.43 -21.24 -8.64
C ASN A 129 -11.41 -20.47 -9.48
N VAL A 130 -10.52 -21.16 -10.19
CA VAL A 130 -9.45 -20.53 -10.98
C VAL A 130 -9.64 -20.90 -12.46
N GLU A 131 -9.79 -19.88 -13.29
CA GLU A 131 -9.87 -19.98 -14.74
C GLU A 131 -8.63 -19.33 -15.34
N GLY A 132 -7.70 -20.16 -15.85
CA GLY A 132 -6.39 -19.69 -16.29
C GLY A 132 -5.56 -19.14 -15.14
N GLU A 133 -5.37 -17.82 -15.10
CA GLU A 133 -4.62 -17.09 -14.08
C GLU A 133 -5.53 -16.21 -13.19
N ILE A 134 -6.85 -16.24 -13.45
CA ILE A 134 -7.84 -15.46 -12.73
C ILE A 134 -8.57 -16.34 -11.73
N ALA A 135 -8.56 -15.94 -10.49
CA ALA A 135 -9.26 -16.58 -9.40
C ALA A 135 -10.58 -15.86 -9.10
N HIS A 136 -11.61 -16.64 -8.81
CA HIS A 136 -12.96 -16.18 -8.46
C HIS A 136 -13.32 -16.65 -7.04
N PRO A 137 -12.98 -15.88 -5.99
CA PRO A 137 -13.27 -16.27 -4.61
C PRO A 137 -14.76 -16.20 -4.25
N GLY A 138 -15.56 -15.49 -5.04
CA GLY A 138 -16.99 -15.33 -4.87
C GLY A 138 -17.64 -14.56 -6.02
N PRO A 139 -18.99 -14.46 -6.02
CA PRO A 139 -19.72 -13.79 -7.09
C PRO A 139 -19.23 -12.35 -7.31
N GLY A 140 -18.95 -11.99 -8.57
CA GLY A 140 -18.56 -10.65 -8.99
C GLY A 140 -17.14 -10.24 -8.58
N THR A 141 -16.34 -11.15 -8.00
CA THR A 141 -14.95 -10.87 -7.64
C THR A 141 -14.00 -11.64 -8.55
N SER A 142 -13.08 -10.91 -9.18
CA SER A 142 -11.99 -11.50 -9.98
C SER A 142 -10.68 -10.93 -9.45
N LEU A 143 -9.71 -11.82 -9.21
CA LEU A 143 -8.40 -11.46 -8.75
C LEU A 143 -7.31 -12.36 -9.36
N GLY A 144 -6.07 -11.90 -9.32
CA GLY A 144 -4.90 -12.67 -9.71
C GLY A 144 -3.72 -12.32 -8.81
N PHE A 145 -2.79 -13.26 -8.64
CA PHE A 145 -1.56 -13.01 -7.89
C PHE A 145 -0.39 -12.91 -8.85
N VAL A 146 0.46 -11.91 -8.62
CA VAL A 146 1.69 -11.70 -9.38
C VAL A 146 2.88 -11.57 -8.43
N PHE A 147 4.08 -11.79 -8.95
CA PHE A 147 5.30 -11.64 -8.17
C PHE A 147 6.19 -10.61 -8.85
N GLY A 148 6.45 -9.52 -8.11
CA GLY A 148 7.45 -8.54 -8.48
C GLY A 148 8.88 -9.04 -8.22
N PRO A 149 9.88 -8.19 -8.48
CA PRO A 149 11.27 -8.52 -8.13
C PRO A 149 11.40 -8.87 -6.64
N ASP A 150 12.42 -9.65 -6.31
CA ASP A 150 12.68 -10.13 -4.96
C ASP A 150 11.50 -10.94 -4.34
N ASP A 151 10.66 -11.54 -5.20
CA ASP A 151 9.48 -12.32 -4.81
C ASP A 151 8.47 -11.54 -3.92
N VAL A 152 8.29 -10.25 -4.19
CA VAL A 152 7.19 -9.49 -3.58
C VAL A 152 5.88 -9.97 -4.18
N LYS A 153 5.06 -10.64 -3.38
CA LYS A 153 3.73 -11.09 -3.80
C LYS A 153 2.74 -9.93 -3.81
N VAL A 154 2.00 -9.80 -4.88
CA VAL A 154 0.99 -8.76 -5.09
C VAL A 154 -0.32 -9.42 -5.54
N GLU A 155 -1.43 -9.00 -4.93
CA GLU A 155 -2.77 -9.35 -5.37
C GLU A 155 -3.33 -8.21 -6.23
N LEU A 156 -3.91 -8.55 -7.37
CA LEU A 156 -4.59 -7.63 -8.27
C LEU A 156 -6.08 -7.98 -8.32
N LEU A 157 -6.95 -7.02 -7.97
CA LEU A 157 -8.41 -7.20 -8.01
C LEU A 157 -9.01 -6.36 -9.14
N GLU A 158 -9.98 -6.90 -9.86
CA GLU A 158 -10.68 -6.14 -10.88
C GLU A 158 -11.71 -5.18 -10.28
N THR A 159 -11.63 -3.90 -10.67
CA THR A 159 -12.63 -2.86 -10.37
C THR A 159 -12.93 -2.10 -11.65
N LYS A 160 -13.94 -2.58 -12.41
CA LYS A 160 -14.19 -2.16 -13.81
C LYS A 160 -14.41 -0.67 -14.02
N ASP A 161 -14.99 0.02 -13.05
CA ASP A 161 -15.30 1.45 -13.15
C ASP A 161 -14.19 2.35 -12.60
N GLN A 162 -13.04 1.76 -12.25
CA GLN A 162 -11.89 2.52 -11.75
C GLN A 162 -11.23 3.30 -12.89
N THR A 163 -10.95 4.58 -12.64
CA THR A 163 -10.27 5.47 -13.60
C THR A 163 -8.75 5.40 -13.48
N GLU A 164 -8.24 5.17 -12.27
CA GLU A 164 -6.80 5.02 -12.05
C GLU A 164 -6.30 3.66 -12.56
N PRO A 165 -5.13 3.61 -13.21
CA PRO A 165 -4.58 2.36 -13.73
C PRO A 165 -4.33 1.33 -12.62
N VAL A 166 -4.02 1.80 -11.42
CA VAL A 166 -3.79 1.01 -10.22
C VAL A 166 -4.09 1.85 -8.99
N LYS A 167 -4.64 1.23 -7.93
CA LYS A 167 -4.96 1.89 -6.65
C LYS A 167 -4.79 0.90 -5.50
N LEU A 168 -4.30 1.36 -4.35
CA LEU A 168 -4.24 0.53 -3.14
C LEU A 168 -5.63 0.00 -2.76
N HIS A 169 -5.72 -1.28 -2.49
CA HIS A 169 -6.96 -1.92 -2.05
C HIS A 169 -6.86 -2.41 -0.60
N HIS A 170 -5.88 -3.26 -0.27
CA HIS A 170 -5.71 -3.76 1.09
C HIS A 170 -4.30 -4.29 1.36
N ILE A 171 -4.00 -4.53 2.64
CA ILE A 171 -2.90 -5.36 3.09
C ILE A 171 -3.47 -6.66 3.59
N HIS A 172 -2.86 -7.78 3.22
CA HIS A 172 -3.30 -9.10 3.64
C HIS A 172 -2.34 -9.69 4.65
N PHE A 173 -2.81 -9.78 5.89
CA PHE A 173 -2.11 -10.41 6.99
C PHE A 173 -2.48 -11.88 7.09
N MET A 174 -1.48 -12.69 7.44
CA MET A 174 -1.63 -14.10 7.76
C MET A 174 -1.29 -14.32 9.23
N GLY A 175 -2.07 -15.11 9.94
CA GLY A 175 -1.81 -15.41 11.34
C GLY A 175 -2.58 -16.63 11.81
N ASP A 176 -1.97 -17.41 12.70
CA ASP A 176 -2.62 -18.55 13.37
C ASP A 176 -3.67 -18.08 14.40
N GLN A 177 -3.65 -16.79 14.76
CA GLN A 177 -4.59 -16.13 15.67
C GLN A 177 -5.19 -14.87 14.99
N ASN A 178 -5.72 -15.01 13.78
CA ASN A 178 -6.17 -13.88 12.96
C ASN A 178 -7.21 -12.97 13.64
N SER A 179 -8.07 -13.49 14.52
CA SER A 179 -9.01 -12.68 15.29
C SER A 179 -8.29 -11.79 16.31
N ALA A 180 -7.36 -12.36 17.08
CA ALA A 180 -6.56 -11.60 18.04
C ALA A 180 -5.70 -10.54 17.31
N MET A 181 -5.16 -10.89 16.13
CA MET A 181 -4.41 -9.96 15.29
C MET A 181 -5.28 -8.77 14.86
N ARG A 182 -6.47 -9.02 14.29
CA ARG A 182 -7.40 -7.93 13.93
C ARG A 182 -7.72 -7.04 15.15
N ASP A 183 -8.05 -7.65 16.27
CA ASP A 183 -8.47 -6.93 17.47
C ASP A 183 -7.31 -6.11 18.06
N TRP A 184 -6.08 -6.56 17.88
CA TRP A 184 -4.90 -5.77 18.24
C TRP A 184 -4.78 -4.49 17.38
N TYR A 185 -4.97 -4.56 16.05
CA TYR A 185 -4.96 -3.38 15.19
C TYR A 185 -6.12 -2.42 15.51
N VAL A 186 -7.30 -2.95 15.85
CA VAL A 186 -8.46 -2.14 16.31
C VAL A 186 -8.10 -1.39 17.59
N LYS A 187 -7.56 -2.10 18.60
CA LYS A 187 -7.22 -1.51 19.90
C LYS A 187 -6.04 -0.52 19.81
N THR A 188 -5.02 -0.87 19.05
CA THR A 188 -3.73 -0.17 19.02
C THR A 188 -3.77 1.09 18.15
N PHE A 189 -4.37 0.99 16.96
CA PHE A 189 -4.37 2.06 15.96
C PHE A 189 -5.75 2.67 15.70
N GLY A 190 -6.79 2.20 16.37
CA GLY A 190 -8.14 2.71 16.18
C GLY A 190 -8.79 2.24 14.87
N ALA A 191 -8.33 1.12 14.32
CA ALA A 191 -8.98 0.52 13.15
C ALA A 191 -10.43 0.13 13.50
N THR A 192 -11.33 0.25 12.55
CA THR A 192 -12.73 -0.15 12.73
C THR A 192 -12.92 -1.57 12.21
N ALA A 193 -13.28 -2.52 13.09
CA ALA A 193 -13.59 -3.88 12.67
C ALA A 193 -14.74 -3.86 11.64
N ALA A 194 -14.55 -4.57 10.53
CA ALA A 194 -15.52 -4.65 9.44
C ALA A 194 -15.47 -6.05 8.83
N GLY A 195 -16.64 -6.57 8.40
CA GLY A 195 -16.75 -7.88 7.78
C GLY A 195 -16.31 -9.05 8.67
N GLY A 196 -16.49 -10.25 8.19
CA GLY A 196 -16.05 -11.44 8.89
C GLY A 196 -17.06 -11.99 9.89
N GLY A 197 -18.12 -12.63 9.38
CA GLY A 197 -18.96 -13.53 10.20
C GLY A 197 -18.23 -14.81 10.58
N PRO A 198 -18.85 -15.72 11.36
CA PRO A 198 -18.22 -16.94 11.88
C PRO A 198 -17.60 -17.87 10.82
N ASN A 199 -18.06 -17.76 9.57
CA ASN A 199 -17.59 -18.59 8.44
C ASN A 199 -16.84 -17.79 7.36
N ALA A 200 -16.40 -16.57 7.67
CA ALA A 200 -15.66 -15.75 6.69
C ALA A 200 -14.26 -16.35 6.46
N ALA A 201 -13.82 -16.35 5.21
CA ALA A 201 -12.48 -16.79 4.83
C ALA A 201 -11.38 -15.93 5.47
N PHE A 202 -11.71 -14.70 5.82
CA PHE A 202 -10.83 -13.77 6.52
C PHE A 202 -11.65 -12.69 7.27
N LEU A 203 -11.03 -12.12 8.28
CA LEU A 203 -11.56 -10.99 9.03
C LEU A 203 -11.03 -9.69 8.44
N THR A 204 -11.74 -8.60 8.67
CA THR A 204 -11.32 -7.28 8.17
C THR A 204 -11.37 -6.21 9.24
N ALA A 205 -10.52 -5.21 9.09
CA ALA A 205 -10.61 -3.93 9.77
C ALA A 205 -10.24 -2.80 8.79
N ASN A 206 -10.77 -1.60 9.01
CA ASN A 206 -10.48 -0.44 8.19
C ASN A 206 -9.72 0.60 9.00
N LEU A 207 -8.63 1.10 8.45
CA LEU A 207 -8.01 2.36 8.81
C LEU A 207 -8.23 3.37 7.68
N PRO A 208 -8.28 4.67 7.94
CA PRO A 208 -8.31 5.65 6.87
C PRO A 208 -7.17 5.38 5.86
N GLY A 209 -7.52 5.21 4.60
CA GLY A 209 -6.61 4.92 3.49
C GLY A 209 -6.31 3.47 3.22
N VAL A 210 -6.68 2.52 4.08
CA VAL A 210 -6.42 1.09 3.82
C VAL A 210 -7.42 0.17 4.52
N ARG A 211 -7.75 -0.90 3.86
CA ARG A 211 -8.39 -2.08 4.45
C ARG A 211 -7.31 -3.08 4.87
N LEU A 212 -7.49 -3.68 6.02
CA LEU A 212 -6.64 -4.73 6.57
C LEU A 212 -7.41 -6.04 6.54
N ASN A 213 -6.90 -7.06 5.88
CA ASN A 213 -7.46 -8.40 5.81
C ASN A 213 -6.62 -9.34 6.67
N PHE A 214 -7.26 -10.22 7.44
CA PHE A 214 -6.61 -11.15 8.36
C PHE A 214 -7.09 -12.56 8.09
N SER A 215 -6.29 -13.38 7.42
CA SER A 215 -6.59 -14.78 7.14
C SER A 215 -5.94 -15.72 8.13
N PRO A 216 -6.64 -16.81 8.52
CA PRO A 216 -6.05 -17.84 9.36
C PRO A 216 -5.04 -18.68 8.55
N VAL A 217 -3.98 -19.09 9.22
CA VAL A 217 -3.03 -20.10 8.73
C VAL A 217 -2.78 -21.16 9.79
N MET A 218 -2.41 -22.36 9.37
CA MET A 218 -2.16 -23.49 10.26
C MET A 218 -0.80 -23.41 10.97
N THR A 219 0.15 -22.67 10.40
CA THR A 219 1.50 -22.50 10.94
C THR A 219 1.78 -21.00 11.04
N ALA A 220 2.33 -20.58 12.16
CA ALA A 220 2.71 -19.19 12.37
C ALA A 220 3.61 -18.68 11.24
N PRO A 221 3.25 -17.54 10.60
CA PRO A 221 4.04 -16.98 9.52
C PRO A 221 5.34 -16.37 10.04
N ALA A 222 6.29 -16.16 9.13
CA ALA A 222 7.56 -15.51 9.50
C ALA A 222 7.35 -14.00 9.75
N PRO A 223 8.17 -13.36 10.61
CA PRO A 223 8.22 -11.90 10.73
C PRO A 223 8.54 -11.23 9.39
N THR A 224 8.12 -9.96 9.23
CA THR A 224 8.38 -9.20 8.00
C THR A 224 9.80 -8.65 7.92
N THR A 225 10.41 -8.30 9.05
CA THR A 225 11.72 -7.64 9.13
C THR A 225 12.79 -8.38 8.33
N GLY A 226 13.47 -7.66 7.45
CA GLY A 226 14.54 -8.20 6.60
C GLY A 226 14.06 -8.92 5.35
N ARG A 227 12.77 -9.14 5.15
CA ARG A 227 12.21 -9.74 3.95
C ARG A 227 12.00 -8.68 2.85
N ALA A 228 11.59 -9.11 1.65
CA ALA A 228 11.34 -8.20 0.54
C ALA A 228 10.24 -7.18 0.88
N TYR A 229 9.18 -7.56 1.55
CA TYR A 229 8.23 -6.64 2.20
C TYR A 229 8.62 -6.53 3.67
N ASP A 230 9.40 -5.51 3.99
CA ASP A 230 10.07 -5.35 5.29
C ASP A 230 9.12 -4.82 6.37
N HIS A 231 8.39 -3.75 6.04
CA HIS A 231 7.43 -3.16 6.97
C HIS A 231 6.33 -2.37 6.28
N ILE A 232 5.23 -2.19 7.02
CA ILE A 232 4.16 -1.27 6.69
C ILE A 232 4.38 0.06 7.42
N GLY A 233 3.84 1.15 6.87
CA GLY A 233 3.95 2.46 7.50
C GLY A 233 2.60 3.12 7.72
N PHE A 234 2.39 3.65 8.94
CA PHE A 234 1.26 4.51 9.27
C PHE A 234 1.73 5.93 9.48
N GLU A 235 1.02 6.87 8.90
CA GLU A 235 1.19 8.29 9.20
C GLU A 235 0.31 8.66 10.38
N VAL A 236 0.85 9.39 11.34
CA VAL A 236 0.17 9.75 12.59
C VAL A 236 0.20 11.25 12.83
N LYS A 237 -0.85 11.77 13.46
CA LYS A 237 -0.98 13.21 13.71
C LYS A 237 -0.05 13.72 14.80
N ASN A 238 0.24 12.90 15.81
CA ASN A 238 1.14 13.21 16.91
C ASN A 238 1.83 11.92 17.33
N LEU A 239 3.05 11.74 16.91
CA LEU A 239 3.79 10.49 17.11
C LEU A 239 4.20 10.33 18.59
N ALA A 240 4.59 11.40 19.26
CA ALA A 240 4.98 11.32 20.67
C ALA A 240 3.80 10.90 21.57
N ASP A 241 2.63 11.46 21.35
CA ASP A 241 1.41 11.08 22.10
C ASP A 241 0.97 9.64 21.81
N LEU A 242 1.09 9.19 20.55
CA LEU A 242 0.77 7.81 20.21
C LEU A 242 1.74 6.86 20.92
N LEU A 243 3.04 7.12 20.88
CA LEU A 243 4.04 6.26 21.54
C LEU A 243 3.81 6.19 23.06
N ALA A 244 3.50 7.31 23.72
CA ALA A 244 3.17 7.31 25.14
C ALA A 244 1.93 6.44 25.46
N LYS A 245 0.90 6.46 24.59
CA LYS A 245 -0.28 5.58 24.71
C LYS A 245 0.06 4.11 24.50
N LEU A 246 0.94 3.80 23.54
CA LEU A 246 1.39 2.42 23.28
C LEU A 246 2.20 1.88 24.43
N GLU A 247 3.12 2.66 24.98
CA GLU A 247 3.92 2.30 26.16
C GLU A 247 3.04 2.04 27.38
N ALA A 248 2.01 2.86 27.60
CA ALA A 248 1.03 2.65 28.66
C ALA A 248 0.23 1.34 28.50
N GLN A 249 0.14 0.81 27.28
CA GLN A 249 -0.45 -0.50 26.96
C GLN A 249 0.58 -1.65 26.99
N GLY A 250 1.84 -1.37 27.34
CA GLY A 250 2.93 -2.35 27.35
C GLY A 250 3.57 -2.59 25.98
N ILE A 251 3.22 -1.82 24.94
CA ILE A 251 3.80 -1.90 23.60
C ILE A 251 5.01 -0.97 23.55
N LYS A 252 6.21 -1.55 23.61
CA LYS A 252 7.45 -0.79 23.56
C LYS A 252 7.89 -0.57 22.13
N PRO A 253 8.41 0.63 21.79
CA PRO A 253 9.01 0.88 20.48
C PRO A 253 10.18 -0.09 20.23
N ALA A 254 10.19 -0.73 19.05
CA ALA A 254 11.33 -1.51 18.58
C ALA A 254 12.50 -0.60 18.19
N GLN A 255 12.18 0.60 17.68
CA GLN A 255 13.12 1.71 17.53
C GLN A 255 12.43 2.98 18.07
N PRO A 256 13.13 3.74 18.93
CA PRO A 256 12.57 4.94 19.58
C PRO A 256 12.31 6.06 18.56
N LEU A 257 11.53 7.03 19.01
CA LEU A 257 11.29 8.26 18.25
C LEU A 257 12.62 8.92 17.85
N ARG A 258 12.74 9.22 16.57
CA ARG A 258 13.87 9.97 16.01
C ARG A 258 13.42 10.87 14.88
N HIS A 259 14.16 11.90 14.59
CA HIS A 259 13.99 12.75 13.42
C HIS A 259 14.81 12.21 12.25
N ASN A 260 14.25 12.30 11.04
CA ASN A 260 14.94 12.03 9.78
C ASN A 260 15.12 13.34 9.04
N ASP A 261 16.34 13.91 9.09
CA ASP A 261 16.65 15.21 8.47
C ASP A 261 16.50 15.19 6.93
N VAL A 262 16.69 14.04 6.30
CA VAL A 262 16.59 13.92 4.83
C VAL A 262 15.16 14.10 4.36
N LEU A 263 14.22 13.49 5.05
CA LEU A 263 12.79 13.57 4.73
C LEU A 263 12.06 14.63 5.54
N ASN A 264 12.71 15.20 6.56
CA ASN A 264 12.12 16.13 7.52
C ASN A 264 10.84 15.56 8.16
N ILE A 265 10.92 14.32 8.64
CA ILE A 265 9.83 13.62 9.33
C ILE A 265 10.30 13.06 10.66
N ASN A 266 9.38 12.91 11.60
CA ASN A 266 9.62 12.09 12.79
C ASN A 266 9.18 10.65 12.50
N LEU A 267 9.89 9.67 13.07
CA LEU A 267 9.55 8.27 12.92
C LEU A 267 9.94 7.44 14.13
N ALA A 268 9.24 6.34 14.32
CA ALA A 268 9.51 5.29 15.28
C ALA A 268 9.04 3.95 14.72
N PHE A 269 9.49 2.85 15.31
CA PHE A 269 9.03 1.52 14.92
C PHE A 269 8.41 0.79 16.10
N VAL A 270 7.34 0.07 15.83
CA VAL A 270 6.77 -0.95 16.71
C VAL A 270 6.69 -2.26 15.98
N THR A 271 6.58 -3.36 16.73
CA THR A 271 6.33 -4.68 16.13
C THR A 271 5.05 -5.24 16.75
N ASP A 272 4.17 -5.76 15.91
CA ASP A 272 2.99 -6.43 16.39
C ASP A 272 3.36 -7.79 17.07
N PRO A 273 2.48 -8.40 17.86
CA PRO A 273 2.79 -9.66 18.56
C PRO A 273 3.13 -10.84 17.64
N TRP A 274 2.84 -10.75 16.36
CA TRP A 274 3.09 -11.82 15.37
C TRP A 274 4.33 -11.57 14.52
N GLY A 275 4.96 -10.41 14.64
CA GLY A 275 6.22 -10.09 13.96
C GLY A 275 6.10 -9.18 12.76
N THR A 276 4.97 -8.49 12.57
CA THR A 276 4.87 -7.43 11.57
C THR A 276 5.60 -6.19 12.08
N SER A 277 6.60 -5.74 11.35
CA SER A 277 7.26 -4.45 11.59
C SER A 277 6.38 -3.31 11.08
N ILE A 278 6.21 -2.29 11.90
CA ILE A 278 5.34 -1.14 11.63
C ILE A 278 6.12 0.14 11.87
N GLU A 279 6.33 0.92 10.83
CA GLU A 279 6.88 2.28 10.93
C GLU A 279 5.74 3.26 11.20
N LEU A 280 5.93 4.09 12.21
CA LEU A 280 5.03 5.21 12.52
C LEU A 280 5.73 6.48 12.11
N THR A 281 5.11 7.27 11.23
CA THR A 281 5.66 8.52 10.72
C THR A 281 4.80 9.71 11.10
N GLU A 282 5.41 10.87 11.31
CA GLU A 282 4.76 12.16 11.44
C GLU A 282 5.43 13.14 10.49
N GLY A 283 4.68 13.68 9.53
CA GLY A 283 5.19 14.62 8.54
C GLY A 283 5.32 14.02 7.12
N LEU A 284 5.12 12.72 6.92
CA LEU A 284 5.18 12.09 5.60
C LEU A 284 4.16 12.69 4.62
N SER A 285 2.99 13.08 5.12
CA SER A 285 1.94 13.74 4.33
C SER A 285 2.36 15.08 3.75
N ASN A 286 3.45 15.69 4.25
CA ASN A 286 4.00 16.96 3.75
C ASN A 286 4.95 16.75 2.55
N LEU A 287 5.36 15.52 2.27
CA LEU A 287 6.23 15.16 1.13
C LEU A 287 5.41 15.09 -0.18
N ARG A 288 4.95 16.23 -0.69
CA ARG A 288 4.12 16.32 -1.91
C ARG A 288 4.87 16.94 -3.06
#